data_1f2a1a5560cb7a2cd5658e45f784b3bb
#
_entry.id   1f2a1a5560cb7a2cd5658e45f784b3bb
#
_cell.length_a   1.000
_cell.length_b   1.000
_cell.length_c   1.000
_cell.angle_alpha   90.00
_cell.angle_beta   90.00
_cell.angle_gamma   90.00
#
_symmetry.space_group_name_H-M   'P 1'
#
loop_
_entity.id
_entity.type
_entity.pdbx_description
1 polymer ?
#
loop_
_entity_poly.entity_id
_entity_poly.type
_entity_poly.pdbx_seq_one_letter_code
_entity_poly.pdbx_strand_id
1 'polypeptide(L)'
;RLLGLETHVIEFAPRLMPVQLDPVAGDLLKNKIGSLGVKVHVDTATDKIVDGEGALHRMMFKDGTHLETDVILFSAGIRPEDRLARQAGLAVGERGGITIDEQCVTSHPDILAIGECALWSGKIFGLVAPGYQMARSAVSTLLGGETRFKGADMSTKLKLMGVDVGAIGDSHAASEGAQELLLLDRPSGVYKKLVTDETGKFLLGAILIGDNSDYDQLLQFYLNKMELPDPALSLLLPEGGSAKPTSLALPDTATICSCHNVTKGDVVAAVKAGNHTVADVKSCTKAGTGCGGCSNLLKQVVDQTLTELGMEANNHVCEHFAFTRQELFHQIRVGELKSFEQVLSKHGQGRGCDVCKPMIGSIMASLWNDHILEKKHQPLQDTNDAFLGNLQKDGTYSIVPRIAGGEITPDKLIVLGQVAKKYNLYTKITGGQRVDLFGARVDQLPVIWKELVDAGFETGHAYGKSLRTVKSCVGSTWCRYGVKDSAGMAVTLENRYKGIRAPHKIKFAVSGCTRECAEAQSKDFGVIATEKGWNLYVCGNGGMRPRH
;
A
#
# COMPACT_ATOMS: atom_id res chain seq x y z
N ARG A 1 13.31 -10.41 11.75
CA ARG A 1 14.68 -9.91 11.73
C ARG A 1 14.81 -8.51 12.35
N LEU A 2 14.09 -7.49 11.85
CA LEU A 2 14.15 -6.12 12.43
C LEU A 2 13.75 -6.05 13.92
N LEU A 3 13.00 -7.04 14.39
CA LEU A 3 12.63 -7.20 15.79
C LEU A 3 13.66 -8.03 16.60
N GLY A 4 14.84 -8.32 16.04
CA GLY A 4 15.85 -9.15 16.68
C GLY A 4 15.59 -10.65 16.62
N LEU A 5 14.56 -11.10 15.87
CA LEU A 5 14.23 -12.52 15.74
C LEU A 5 15.18 -13.21 14.76
N GLU A 6 15.59 -14.42 15.09
CA GLU A 6 16.22 -15.33 14.13
C GLU A 6 15.17 -15.71 13.07
N THR A 7 15.51 -15.50 11.80
CA THR A 7 14.56 -15.59 10.71
C THR A 7 15.09 -16.55 9.64
N HIS A 8 14.26 -17.51 9.27
CA HIS A 8 14.55 -18.51 8.24
C HIS A 8 13.55 -18.37 7.09
N VAL A 9 14.01 -18.59 5.87
CA VAL A 9 13.18 -18.79 4.68
C VAL A 9 13.41 -20.21 4.19
N ILE A 10 12.33 -20.97 4.07
CA ILE A 10 12.34 -22.34 3.57
C ILE A 10 11.69 -22.34 2.20
N GLU A 11 12.42 -22.74 1.19
CA GLU A 11 11.96 -22.84 -0.20
C GLU A 11 12.24 -24.27 -0.72
N PHE A 12 11.21 -24.92 -1.25
CA PHE A 12 11.36 -26.28 -1.77
C PHE A 12 12.04 -26.30 -3.16
N ALA A 13 11.97 -25.19 -3.90
CA ALA A 13 12.62 -25.05 -5.18
C ALA A 13 14.12 -24.78 -5.03
N PRO A 14 14.94 -25.01 -6.07
CA PRO A 14 16.39 -24.85 -6.00
C PRO A 14 16.85 -23.38 -5.90
N ARG A 15 15.94 -22.43 -5.94
CA ARG A 15 16.22 -21.00 -5.82
C ARG A 15 14.99 -20.22 -5.37
N LEU A 16 15.21 -19.01 -4.86
CA LEU A 16 14.14 -18.07 -4.55
C LEU A 16 13.46 -17.57 -5.83
N MET A 17 12.14 -17.42 -5.78
CA MET A 17 11.31 -16.91 -6.88
C MET A 17 11.54 -17.65 -8.23
N PRO A 18 11.44 -18.97 -8.28
CA PRO A 18 11.86 -19.78 -9.44
C PRO A 18 11.09 -19.49 -10.71
N VAL A 19 9.87 -18.94 -10.60
CA VAL A 19 9.01 -18.55 -11.72
C VAL A 19 9.49 -17.26 -12.39
N GLN A 20 10.02 -16.31 -11.60
CA GLN A 20 10.43 -14.98 -12.06
C GLN A 20 11.94 -14.90 -12.36
N LEU A 21 12.75 -15.65 -11.64
CA LEU A 21 14.19 -15.50 -11.62
C LEU A 21 14.90 -16.72 -12.20
N ASP A 22 15.92 -16.48 -12.99
CA ASP A 22 16.86 -17.51 -13.42
C ASP A 22 17.83 -17.89 -12.28
N PRO A 23 18.70 -18.92 -12.45
CA PRO A 23 19.61 -19.35 -11.41
C PRO A 23 20.54 -18.24 -10.89
N VAL A 24 21.07 -17.41 -11.76
CA VAL A 24 22.00 -16.32 -11.38
C VAL A 24 21.30 -15.28 -10.53
N ALA A 25 20.12 -14.85 -10.94
CA ALA A 25 19.30 -13.88 -10.21
C ALA A 25 18.84 -14.43 -8.85
N GLY A 26 18.41 -15.70 -8.82
CA GLY A 26 17.98 -16.38 -7.58
C GLY A 26 19.10 -16.50 -6.55
N ASP A 27 20.33 -16.83 -6.99
CA ASP A 27 21.51 -16.90 -6.12
C ASP A 27 21.91 -15.52 -5.59
N LEU A 28 21.89 -14.49 -6.43
CA LEU A 28 22.16 -13.13 -5.99
C LEU A 28 21.14 -12.65 -4.96
N LEU A 29 19.86 -12.94 -5.18
CA LEU A 29 18.78 -12.60 -4.23
C LEU A 29 19.01 -13.35 -2.90
N LYS A 30 19.31 -14.65 -2.93
CA LYS A 30 19.63 -15.46 -1.75
C LYS A 30 20.79 -14.85 -0.96
N ASN A 31 21.89 -14.51 -1.64
CA ASN A 31 23.08 -13.94 -1.00
C ASN A 31 22.77 -12.56 -0.37
N LYS A 32 22.04 -11.70 -1.07
CA LYS A 32 21.64 -10.40 -0.52
C LYS A 32 20.73 -10.53 0.70
N ILE A 33 19.75 -11.41 0.66
CA ILE A 33 18.85 -11.68 1.81
C ILE A 33 19.66 -12.29 2.96
N GLY A 34 20.58 -13.20 2.67
CA GLY A 34 21.49 -13.79 3.64
C GLY A 34 22.39 -12.75 4.33
N SER A 35 22.96 -11.82 3.57
CA SER A 35 23.78 -10.72 4.13
C SER A 35 23.00 -9.80 5.08
N LEU A 36 21.68 -9.79 4.96
CA LEU A 36 20.81 -9.07 5.89
C LEU A 36 20.54 -9.86 7.18
N GLY A 37 21.10 -11.05 7.38
CA GLY A 37 20.95 -11.88 8.57
C GLY A 37 19.72 -12.80 8.55
N VAL A 38 19.19 -13.12 7.37
CA VAL A 38 18.14 -14.13 7.18
C VAL A 38 18.78 -15.42 6.68
N LYS A 39 18.49 -16.55 7.30
CA LYS A 39 18.97 -17.86 6.85
C LYS A 39 18.04 -18.39 5.76
N VAL A 40 18.57 -18.61 4.55
CA VAL A 40 17.80 -19.07 3.40
C VAL A 40 18.14 -20.51 3.06
N HIS A 41 17.14 -21.38 3.13
CA HIS A 41 17.21 -22.80 2.80
C HIS A 41 16.46 -23.03 1.49
N VAL A 42 17.16 -23.36 0.43
CA VAL A 42 16.59 -23.79 -0.86
C VAL A 42 16.70 -25.31 -0.98
N ASP A 43 16.03 -25.92 -1.95
CA ASP A 43 15.92 -27.38 -2.11
C ASP A 43 15.40 -28.07 -0.82
N THR A 44 14.64 -27.35 0.01
CA THR A 44 14.26 -27.81 1.34
C THR A 44 12.76 -28.00 1.40
N ALA A 45 12.31 -29.22 1.25
CA ALA A 45 10.89 -29.58 1.29
C ALA A 45 10.47 -29.99 2.70
N THR A 46 9.48 -29.31 3.27
CA THR A 46 8.86 -29.68 4.55
C THR A 46 8.06 -30.97 4.38
N ASP A 47 8.33 -31.94 5.24
CA ASP A 47 7.57 -33.20 5.34
C ASP A 47 6.39 -33.04 6.29
N LYS A 48 6.66 -32.65 7.52
CA LYS A 48 5.65 -32.44 8.55
C LYS A 48 6.08 -31.41 9.58
N ILE A 49 5.12 -30.93 10.35
CA ILE A 49 5.33 -30.04 11.48
C ILE A 49 4.81 -30.79 12.72
N VAL A 50 5.62 -30.81 13.75
CA VAL A 50 5.32 -31.46 15.03
C VAL A 50 5.62 -30.48 16.17
N ASP A 51 5.27 -30.85 17.39
CA ASP A 51 5.64 -30.09 18.59
C ASP A 51 7.17 -30.06 18.73
N GLY A 52 7.70 -28.88 19.07
CA GLY A 52 9.13 -28.68 19.26
C GLY A 52 9.62 -29.21 20.61
N GLU A 53 10.92 -29.42 20.74
CA GLU A 53 11.59 -29.75 21.99
C GLU A 53 12.25 -28.52 22.62
N GLY A 54 12.77 -27.63 21.79
CA GLY A 54 13.42 -26.37 22.19
C GLY A 54 12.67 -25.09 21.79
N ALA A 55 11.60 -25.22 21.00
CA ALA A 55 10.72 -24.17 20.55
C ALA A 55 9.28 -24.70 20.48
N LEU A 56 8.31 -23.85 20.06
CA LEU A 56 6.90 -24.25 19.95
C LEU A 56 6.66 -25.33 18.87
N HIS A 57 7.42 -25.26 17.78
CA HIS A 57 7.25 -26.13 16.62
C HIS A 57 8.58 -26.68 16.14
N ARG A 58 8.55 -27.87 15.58
CA ARG A 58 9.66 -28.47 14.82
C ARG A 58 9.19 -28.78 13.41
N MET A 59 9.82 -28.13 12.44
CA MET A 59 9.65 -28.44 11.01
C MET A 59 10.59 -29.58 10.64
N MET A 60 10.04 -30.71 10.23
CA MET A 60 10.80 -31.86 9.72
C MET A 60 10.89 -31.73 8.19
N PHE A 61 12.07 -31.91 7.63
CA PHE A 61 12.29 -31.86 6.19
C PHE A 61 12.45 -33.27 5.59
N LYS A 62 12.18 -33.39 4.29
CA LYS A 62 12.26 -34.69 3.59
C LYS A 62 13.64 -35.29 3.55
N ASP A 63 14.69 -34.51 3.72
CA ASP A 63 16.08 -34.94 3.81
C ASP A 63 16.45 -35.49 5.21
N GLY A 64 15.50 -35.51 6.13
CA GLY A 64 15.69 -35.97 7.50
C GLY A 64 16.21 -34.91 8.48
N THR A 65 16.55 -33.71 8.00
CA THR A 65 16.91 -32.60 8.88
C THR A 65 15.69 -31.92 9.48
N HIS A 66 15.88 -31.05 10.44
CA HIS A 66 14.79 -30.31 11.08
C HIS A 66 15.17 -28.90 11.49
N LEU A 67 14.17 -28.07 11.75
CA LEU A 67 14.32 -26.72 12.27
C LEU A 67 13.32 -26.49 13.41
N GLU A 68 13.82 -26.12 14.58
CA GLU A 68 13.01 -25.65 15.70
C GLU A 68 12.62 -24.19 15.49
N THR A 69 11.36 -23.84 15.74
CA THR A 69 10.86 -22.49 15.58
C THR A 69 9.62 -22.21 16.41
N ASP A 70 9.46 -20.96 16.86
CA ASP A 70 8.29 -20.52 17.62
C ASP A 70 7.15 -20.01 16.72
N VAL A 71 7.47 -19.58 15.49
CA VAL A 71 6.48 -19.01 14.57
C VAL A 71 6.72 -19.51 13.16
N ILE A 72 5.67 -20.03 12.53
CA ILE A 72 5.70 -20.46 11.13
C ILE A 72 4.73 -19.60 10.33
N LEU A 73 5.24 -18.99 9.25
CA LEU A 73 4.45 -18.24 8.28
C LEU A 73 4.43 -18.99 6.96
N PHE A 74 3.25 -19.39 6.51
CA PHE A 74 3.06 -20.02 5.20
C PHE A 74 2.83 -18.96 4.12
N SER A 75 3.70 -18.96 3.12
CA SER A 75 3.59 -18.14 1.90
C SER A 75 3.85 -19.03 0.67
N ALA A 76 3.04 -20.07 0.52
CA ALA A 76 3.25 -21.18 -0.42
C ALA A 76 2.40 -21.02 -1.71
N GLY A 77 2.11 -19.79 -2.12
CA GLY A 77 1.30 -19.50 -3.31
C GLY A 77 -0.20 -19.64 -3.05
N ILE A 78 -0.95 -19.71 -4.14
CA ILE A 78 -2.41 -19.83 -4.12
C ILE A 78 -2.87 -21.18 -4.70
N ARG A 79 -4.05 -21.60 -4.27
CA ARG A 79 -4.84 -22.64 -4.96
C ARG A 79 -6.17 -22.04 -5.35
N PRO A 80 -6.61 -22.23 -6.60
CA PRO A 80 -7.94 -21.78 -7.02
C PRO A 80 -9.04 -22.38 -6.13
N GLU A 81 -9.98 -21.55 -5.67
CA GLU A 81 -11.17 -22.06 -4.99
C GLU A 81 -12.19 -22.48 -6.06
N ASP A 82 -12.17 -23.75 -6.43
CA ASP A 82 -12.99 -24.33 -7.48
C ASP A 82 -14.00 -25.39 -6.98
N ARG A 83 -14.16 -25.52 -5.67
CA ARG A 83 -15.00 -26.53 -5.05
C ARG A 83 -16.46 -26.48 -5.52
N LEU A 84 -17.06 -25.29 -5.60
CA LEU A 84 -18.43 -25.12 -6.07
C LEU A 84 -18.56 -25.51 -7.55
N ALA A 85 -17.56 -25.16 -8.36
CA ALA A 85 -17.53 -25.53 -9.77
C ALA A 85 -17.49 -27.05 -9.97
N ARG A 86 -16.66 -27.76 -9.20
CA ARG A 86 -16.61 -29.23 -9.18
C ARG A 86 -17.94 -29.84 -8.78
N GLN A 87 -18.59 -29.29 -7.74
CA GLN A 87 -19.91 -29.76 -7.30
C GLN A 87 -21.00 -29.52 -8.35
N ALA A 88 -20.88 -28.45 -9.12
CA ALA A 88 -21.77 -28.11 -10.22
C ALA A 88 -21.45 -28.85 -11.53
N GLY A 89 -20.42 -29.70 -11.56
CA GLY A 89 -20.01 -30.46 -12.75
C GLY A 89 -19.32 -29.62 -13.82
N LEU A 90 -18.78 -28.45 -13.49
CA LEU A 90 -18.03 -27.62 -14.43
C LEU A 90 -16.64 -28.20 -14.69
N ALA A 91 -16.10 -27.94 -15.89
CA ALA A 91 -14.74 -28.33 -16.23
C ALA A 91 -13.72 -27.56 -15.37
N VAL A 92 -12.81 -28.31 -14.74
CA VAL A 92 -11.76 -27.79 -13.86
C VAL A 92 -10.42 -28.41 -14.28
N GLY A 93 -9.35 -27.63 -14.27
CA GLY A 93 -8.02 -28.11 -14.59
C GLY A 93 -7.49 -29.15 -13.59
N GLU A 94 -6.50 -29.93 -14.00
CA GLU A 94 -5.87 -30.97 -13.15
C GLU A 94 -5.27 -30.40 -11.84
N ARG A 95 -4.66 -29.21 -11.93
CA ARG A 95 -4.09 -28.48 -10.78
C ARG A 95 -5.07 -27.52 -10.13
N GLY A 96 -6.36 -27.59 -10.48
CA GLY A 96 -7.41 -26.67 -10.09
C GLY A 96 -7.63 -25.55 -11.10
N GLY A 97 -8.65 -24.74 -10.82
CA GLY A 97 -9.08 -23.60 -11.62
C GLY A 97 -10.19 -23.95 -12.61
N ILE A 98 -11.21 -23.11 -12.63
CA ILE A 98 -12.40 -23.26 -13.49
C ILE A 98 -12.02 -22.92 -14.93
N THR A 99 -12.12 -23.87 -15.83
CA THR A 99 -11.76 -23.66 -17.24
C THR A 99 -12.70 -22.65 -17.88
N ILE A 100 -12.14 -21.63 -18.51
CA ILE A 100 -12.87 -20.57 -19.23
C ILE A 100 -12.32 -20.37 -20.65
N ASP A 101 -13.18 -19.84 -21.50
CA ASP A 101 -12.80 -19.34 -22.82
C ASP A 101 -12.40 -17.85 -22.79
N GLU A 102 -12.19 -17.24 -23.95
CA GLU A 102 -11.85 -15.81 -24.09
C GLU A 102 -12.99 -14.87 -23.68
N GLN A 103 -14.22 -15.36 -23.58
CA GLN A 103 -15.40 -14.64 -23.10
C GLN A 103 -15.61 -14.77 -21.60
N CYS A 104 -14.72 -15.49 -20.91
CA CYS A 104 -14.82 -15.90 -19.53
C CYS A 104 -16.00 -16.84 -19.24
N VAL A 105 -16.55 -17.51 -20.26
CA VAL A 105 -17.60 -18.50 -20.13
C VAL A 105 -16.96 -19.84 -19.74
N THR A 106 -17.60 -20.55 -18.82
CA THR A 106 -17.18 -21.89 -18.36
C THR A 106 -17.66 -22.98 -19.31
N SER A 107 -17.54 -24.25 -18.92
CA SER A 107 -18.15 -25.36 -19.63
C SER A 107 -19.69 -25.32 -19.67
N HIS A 108 -20.32 -24.44 -18.88
CA HIS A 108 -21.76 -24.18 -18.94
C HIS A 108 -22.01 -22.77 -19.48
N PRO A 109 -22.86 -22.59 -20.50
CA PRO A 109 -23.01 -21.32 -21.24
C PRO A 109 -23.53 -20.16 -20.37
N ASP A 110 -24.28 -20.45 -19.32
CA ASP A 110 -24.86 -19.43 -18.42
C ASP A 110 -23.98 -19.11 -17.20
N ILE A 111 -22.77 -19.70 -17.13
CA ILE A 111 -21.88 -19.52 -15.99
C ILE A 111 -20.53 -18.96 -16.46
N LEU A 112 -20.15 -17.84 -15.88
CA LEU A 112 -18.86 -17.20 -16.11
C LEU A 112 -17.97 -17.34 -14.86
N ALA A 113 -16.64 -17.42 -15.08
CA ALA A 113 -15.68 -17.38 -13.99
C ALA A 113 -14.57 -16.35 -14.29
N ILE A 114 -14.16 -15.59 -13.27
CA ILE A 114 -13.16 -14.54 -13.37
C ILE A 114 -12.22 -14.54 -12.15
N GLY A 115 -11.04 -13.97 -12.30
CA GLY A 115 -10.07 -13.82 -11.22
C GLY A 115 -9.25 -15.09 -10.96
N GLU A 116 -8.79 -15.26 -9.73
CA GLU A 116 -7.82 -16.32 -9.36
C GLU A 116 -8.41 -17.73 -9.37
N CYS A 117 -9.73 -17.89 -9.38
CA CYS A 117 -10.37 -19.19 -9.53
C CYS A 117 -10.48 -19.66 -10.98
N ALA A 118 -10.25 -18.79 -11.97
CA ALA A 118 -10.37 -19.07 -13.38
C ALA A 118 -9.06 -19.62 -13.98
N LEU A 119 -9.21 -20.62 -14.86
CA LEU A 119 -8.13 -21.21 -15.65
C LEU A 119 -8.36 -20.88 -17.14
N TRP A 120 -7.53 -20.01 -17.68
CA TRP A 120 -7.57 -19.64 -19.10
C TRP A 120 -6.33 -20.16 -19.83
N SER A 121 -6.53 -20.89 -20.90
CA SER A 121 -5.42 -21.46 -21.72
C SER A 121 -4.33 -22.16 -20.89
N GLY A 122 -4.74 -22.92 -19.86
CA GLY A 122 -3.82 -23.62 -18.95
C GLY A 122 -3.11 -22.75 -17.92
N LYS A 123 -3.44 -21.47 -17.81
CA LYS A 123 -2.81 -20.52 -16.88
C LYS A 123 -3.78 -20.01 -15.82
N ILE A 124 -3.31 -19.98 -14.57
CA ILE A 124 -3.96 -19.34 -13.44
C ILE A 124 -3.21 -18.05 -13.15
N PHE A 125 -3.93 -16.95 -12.96
CA PHE A 125 -3.35 -15.63 -12.75
C PHE A 125 -3.45 -15.25 -11.26
N GLY A 126 -2.36 -15.34 -10.54
CA GLY A 126 -2.28 -15.01 -9.10
C GLY A 126 -2.13 -13.50 -8.80
N LEU A 127 -2.68 -12.63 -9.63
CA LEU A 127 -2.65 -11.17 -9.49
C LEU A 127 -4.04 -10.58 -9.70
N VAL A 128 -4.28 -9.39 -9.14
CA VAL A 128 -5.57 -8.71 -9.23
C VAL A 128 -5.86 -8.14 -10.64
N ALA A 129 -4.83 -7.62 -11.33
CA ALA A 129 -4.99 -6.96 -12.63
C ALA A 129 -5.62 -7.86 -13.72
N PRO A 130 -5.19 -9.13 -13.87
CA PRO A 130 -5.88 -10.08 -14.79
C PRO A 130 -7.37 -10.23 -14.50
N GLY A 131 -7.75 -10.28 -13.21
CA GLY A 131 -9.15 -10.37 -12.79
C GLY A 131 -10.00 -9.18 -13.27
N TYR A 132 -9.45 -7.96 -13.26
CA TYR A 132 -10.14 -6.79 -13.81
C TYR A 132 -10.30 -6.88 -15.34
N GLN A 133 -9.32 -7.43 -16.05
CA GLN A 133 -9.44 -7.64 -17.50
C GLN A 133 -10.48 -8.71 -17.81
N MET A 134 -10.49 -9.84 -17.08
CA MET A 134 -11.53 -10.86 -17.18
C MET A 134 -12.92 -10.29 -16.90
N ALA A 135 -13.06 -9.45 -15.85
CA ALA A 135 -14.34 -8.81 -15.52
C ALA A 135 -14.88 -7.96 -16.68
N ARG A 136 -14.01 -7.22 -17.38
CA ARG A 136 -14.43 -6.45 -18.57
C ARG A 136 -14.91 -7.35 -19.71
N SER A 137 -14.19 -8.45 -19.97
CA SER A 137 -14.60 -9.44 -20.97
C SER A 137 -15.93 -10.09 -20.60
N ALA A 138 -16.10 -10.49 -19.34
CA ALA A 138 -17.34 -11.07 -18.84
C ALA A 138 -18.53 -10.12 -18.96
N VAL A 139 -18.37 -8.85 -18.56
CA VAL A 139 -19.42 -7.82 -18.72
C VAL A 139 -19.72 -7.57 -20.20
N SER A 140 -18.69 -7.48 -21.05
CA SER A 140 -18.88 -7.36 -22.50
C SER A 140 -19.69 -8.52 -23.06
N THR A 141 -19.37 -9.75 -22.67
CA THR A 141 -20.11 -10.95 -23.06
C THR A 141 -21.58 -10.89 -22.65
N LEU A 142 -21.87 -10.51 -21.41
CA LEU A 142 -23.25 -10.37 -20.90
C LEU A 142 -24.06 -9.29 -21.63
N LEU A 143 -23.39 -8.27 -22.15
CA LEU A 143 -24.01 -7.17 -22.91
C LEU A 143 -24.02 -7.40 -24.43
N GLY A 144 -23.57 -8.56 -24.90
CA GLY A 144 -23.49 -8.88 -26.33
C GLY A 144 -22.35 -8.19 -27.08
N GLY A 145 -21.32 -7.72 -26.35
CA GLY A 145 -20.15 -7.06 -26.94
C GLY A 145 -19.04 -8.02 -27.35
N GLU A 146 -17.97 -7.47 -27.95
CA GLU A 146 -16.90 -8.26 -28.58
C GLU A 146 -15.58 -8.30 -27.81
N THR A 147 -15.51 -7.68 -26.62
CA THR A 147 -14.28 -7.70 -25.81
C THR A 147 -13.94 -9.12 -25.40
N ARG A 148 -12.68 -9.53 -25.59
CA ARG A 148 -12.18 -10.86 -25.27
C ARG A 148 -10.98 -10.78 -24.35
N PHE A 149 -10.87 -11.73 -23.41
CA PHE A 149 -9.69 -11.91 -22.60
C PHE A 149 -8.64 -12.69 -23.40
N LYS A 150 -7.49 -12.09 -23.64
CA LYS A 150 -6.38 -12.67 -24.41
C LYS A 150 -5.14 -12.93 -23.57
N GLY A 151 -5.33 -13.11 -22.27
CA GLY A 151 -4.24 -13.19 -21.29
C GLY A 151 -3.94 -11.83 -20.66
N ALA A 152 -3.03 -11.84 -19.72
CA ALA A 152 -2.60 -10.63 -19.00
C ALA A 152 -1.10 -10.65 -18.75
N ASP A 153 -0.53 -9.46 -18.65
CA ASP A 153 0.85 -9.28 -18.23
C ASP A 153 1.02 -9.71 -16.76
N MET A 154 2.05 -10.52 -16.51
CA MET A 154 2.42 -11.04 -15.19
C MET A 154 3.74 -10.46 -14.70
N SER A 155 4.19 -9.38 -15.30
CA SER A 155 5.43 -8.69 -14.90
C SER A 155 5.35 -8.25 -13.45
N THR A 156 6.47 -8.40 -12.75
CA THR A 156 6.54 -8.23 -11.30
C THR A 156 7.63 -7.23 -10.93
N LYS A 157 7.30 -6.23 -10.12
CA LYS A 157 8.25 -5.29 -9.51
C LYS A 157 8.09 -5.33 -8.01
N LEU A 158 9.12 -5.78 -7.32
CA LEU A 158 9.11 -5.95 -5.87
C LEU A 158 10.32 -5.28 -5.23
N LYS A 159 10.17 -4.92 -3.96
CA LYS A 159 11.28 -4.55 -3.07
C LYS A 159 11.29 -5.49 -1.87
N LEU A 160 12.08 -6.55 -1.98
CA LEU A 160 12.18 -7.59 -0.96
C LEU A 160 13.26 -7.23 0.05
N MET A 161 12.86 -6.90 1.29
CA MET A 161 13.78 -6.55 2.39
C MET A 161 14.81 -5.45 2.01
N GLY A 162 14.46 -4.54 1.10
CA GLY A 162 15.36 -3.51 0.58
C GLY A 162 16.14 -3.92 -0.67
N VAL A 163 15.98 -5.14 -1.16
CA VAL A 163 16.53 -5.61 -2.43
C VAL A 163 15.51 -5.39 -3.54
N ASP A 164 15.88 -4.67 -4.56
CA ASP A 164 15.06 -4.44 -5.74
C ASP A 164 15.04 -5.69 -6.61
N VAL A 165 13.83 -6.10 -7.03
CA VAL A 165 13.58 -7.27 -7.88
C VAL A 165 12.58 -6.89 -8.97
N GLY A 166 12.92 -7.15 -10.23
CA GLY A 166 12.03 -6.98 -11.38
C GLY A 166 12.07 -8.18 -12.29
N ALA A 167 10.92 -8.61 -12.80
CA ALA A 167 10.80 -9.61 -13.85
C ALA A 167 9.71 -9.17 -14.84
N ILE A 168 10.00 -9.25 -16.13
CA ILE A 168 9.11 -8.84 -17.22
C ILE A 168 9.01 -9.98 -18.21
N GLY A 169 7.80 -10.31 -18.65
CA GLY A 169 7.52 -11.21 -19.75
C GLY A 169 8.24 -12.57 -19.68
N ASP A 170 8.85 -12.99 -20.77
CA ASP A 170 9.65 -14.22 -20.86
C ASP A 170 11.04 -14.02 -20.23
N SER A 171 11.10 -13.97 -18.90
CA SER A 171 12.34 -13.77 -18.14
C SER A 171 13.33 -14.96 -18.26
N HIS A 172 12.84 -16.13 -18.69
CA HIS A 172 13.65 -17.36 -18.82
C HIS A 172 14.18 -17.61 -20.22
N ALA A 173 13.88 -16.74 -21.20
CA ALA A 173 14.25 -16.92 -22.61
C ALA A 173 13.74 -18.25 -23.18
N ALA A 174 12.52 -18.64 -22.83
CA ALA A 174 11.89 -19.88 -23.28
C ALA A 174 11.30 -19.78 -24.70
N SER A 175 11.13 -18.57 -25.22
CA SER A 175 10.65 -18.31 -26.58
C SER A 175 11.66 -18.77 -27.63
N GLU A 176 11.20 -19.35 -28.70
CA GLU A 176 12.06 -19.79 -29.81
C GLU A 176 12.84 -18.61 -30.41
N GLY A 177 14.14 -18.77 -30.64
CA GLY A 177 15.02 -17.73 -31.16
C GLY A 177 15.36 -16.60 -30.16
N ALA A 178 14.94 -16.70 -28.91
CA ALA A 178 15.22 -15.69 -27.91
C ALA A 178 16.73 -15.52 -27.68
N GLN A 179 17.18 -14.25 -27.60
CA GLN A 179 18.57 -13.88 -27.31
C GLN A 179 18.66 -13.19 -25.95
N GLU A 180 19.78 -13.38 -25.26
CA GLU A 180 20.00 -12.81 -23.92
C GLU A 180 21.11 -11.77 -23.94
N LEU A 181 20.86 -10.62 -23.33
CA LEU A 181 21.84 -9.57 -23.03
C LEU A 181 22.00 -9.49 -21.51
N LEU A 182 23.23 -9.60 -21.02
CA LEU A 182 23.51 -9.74 -19.59
C LEU A 182 24.45 -8.65 -19.09
N LEU A 183 24.11 -8.07 -17.95
CA LEU A 183 25.00 -7.24 -17.14
C LEU A 183 25.04 -7.81 -15.72
N LEU A 184 26.24 -8.22 -15.27
CA LEU A 184 26.43 -8.80 -13.94
C LEU A 184 27.56 -8.08 -13.22
N ASP A 185 27.22 -7.38 -12.14
CA ASP A 185 28.16 -6.80 -11.19
C ASP A 185 27.99 -7.48 -9.82
N ARG A 186 28.81 -8.51 -9.59
CA ARG A 186 28.80 -9.29 -8.34
C ARG A 186 29.15 -8.47 -7.09
N PRO A 187 30.17 -7.59 -7.11
CA PRO A 187 30.50 -6.75 -5.96
C PRO A 187 29.34 -5.86 -5.49
N SER A 188 28.65 -5.19 -6.39
CA SER A 188 27.47 -4.37 -6.05
C SER A 188 26.21 -5.20 -5.90
N GLY A 189 26.22 -6.46 -6.34
CA GLY A 189 25.09 -7.37 -6.35
C GLY A 189 24.00 -6.92 -7.32
N VAL A 190 24.36 -6.40 -8.48
CA VAL A 190 23.44 -6.01 -9.54
C VAL A 190 23.49 -7.05 -10.66
N TYR A 191 22.31 -7.49 -11.07
CA TYR A 191 22.13 -8.33 -12.24
C TYR A 191 20.98 -7.79 -13.07
N LYS A 192 21.25 -7.56 -14.36
CA LYS A 192 20.25 -7.13 -15.34
C LYS A 192 20.36 -8.04 -16.56
N LYS A 193 19.22 -8.59 -16.95
CA LYS A 193 19.08 -9.43 -18.15
C LYS A 193 17.96 -8.87 -19.01
N LEU A 194 18.21 -8.71 -20.31
CA LEU A 194 17.18 -8.52 -21.33
C LEU A 194 17.08 -9.78 -22.15
N VAL A 195 15.87 -10.15 -22.47
CA VAL A 195 15.54 -11.23 -23.41
C VAL A 195 14.90 -10.57 -24.63
N THR A 196 15.51 -10.73 -25.80
CA THR A 196 15.03 -10.15 -27.05
C THR A 196 14.62 -11.25 -28.02
N ASP A 197 13.90 -10.89 -29.07
CA ASP A 197 13.63 -11.77 -30.19
C ASP A 197 14.91 -12.11 -31.00
N GLU A 198 14.79 -12.96 -31.99
CA GLU A 198 15.90 -13.38 -32.86
C GLU A 198 16.58 -12.23 -33.61
N THR A 199 15.86 -11.12 -33.82
CA THR A 199 16.37 -9.92 -34.51
C THR A 199 17.08 -8.96 -33.55
N GLY A 200 16.98 -9.16 -32.23
CA GLY A 200 17.49 -8.23 -31.20
C GLY A 200 16.70 -6.93 -31.09
N LYS A 201 15.58 -6.79 -31.81
CA LYS A 201 14.83 -5.53 -31.90
C LYS A 201 13.70 -5.40 -30.89
N PHE A 202 13.08 -6.49 -30.45
CA PHE A 202 11.92 -6.45 -29.57
C PHE A 202 12.19 -7.14 -28.25
N LEU A 203 11.77 -6.49 -27.15
CA LEU A 203 11.89 -7.06 -25.81
C LEU A 203 10.84 -8.14 -25.59
N LEU A 204 11.28 -9.36 -25.28
CA LEU A 204 10.43 -10.48 -24.88
C LEU A 204 10.35 -10.62 -23.36
N GLY A 205 11.41 -10.24 -22.65
CA GLY A 205 11.44 -10.34 -21.22
C GLY A 205 12.64 -9.63 -20.59
N ALA A 206 12.66 -9.52 -19.26
CA ALA A 206 13.79 -8.97 -18.51
C ALA A 206 13.84 -9.48 -17.07
N ILE A 207 15.03 -9.51 -16.48
CA ILE A 207 15.26 -9.69 -15.04
C ILE A 207 16.11 -8.52 -14.52
N LEU A 208 15.74 -7.97 -13.37
CA LEU A 208 16.48 -6.92 -12.69
C LEU A 208 16.63 -7.28 -11.20
N ILE A 209 17.86 -7.37 -10.70
CA ILE A 209 18.19 -7.61 -9.28
C ILE A 209 19.12 -6.52 -8.78
N GLY A 210 18.80 -5.95 -7.62
CA GLY A 210 19.65 -4.96 -6.92
C GLY A 210 19.48 -3.53 -7.40
N ASP A 211 19.15 -3.35 -8.68
CA ASP A 211 18.74 -2.07 -9.27
C ASP A 211 17.64 -2.33 -10.30
N ASN A 212 16.44 -1.85 -10.00
CA ASN A 212 15.29 -1.93 -10.90
C ASN A 212 14.81 -0.55 -11.41
N SER A 213 15.71 0.43 -11.46
CA SER A 213 15.41 1.78 -11.95
C SER A 213 14.91 1.80 -13.40
N ASP A 214 15.37 0.87 -14.22
CA ASP A 214 14.99 0.77 -15.64
C ASP A 214 13.71 -0.04 -15.87
N TYR A 215 13.11 -0.63 -14.81
CA TYR A 215 11.96 -1.53 -14.93
C TYR A 215 10.78 -0.89 -15.67
N ASP A 216 10.40 0.33 -15.29
CA ASP A 216 9.21 0.98 -15.85
C ASP A 216 9.38 1.26 -17.35
N GLN A 217 10.59 1.62 -17.76
CA GLN A 217 10.93 1.82 -19.17
C GLN A 217 10.92 0.51 -19.96
N LEU A 218 11.57 -0.53 -19.44
CA LEU A 218 11.61 -1.85 -20.07
C LEU A 218 10.20 -2.44 -20.20
N LEU A 219 9.37 -2.24 -19.20
CA LEU A 219 7.96 -2.68 -19.25
C LEU A 219 7.20 -1.98 -20.40
N GLN A 220 7.49 -0.71 -20.69
CA GLN A 220 6.88 -0.02 -21.83
C GLN A 220 7.33 -0.59 -23.18
N PHE A 221 8.62 -0.91 -23.34
CA PHE A 221 9.10 -1.60 -24.53
C PHE A 221 8.38 -2.93 -24.73
N TYR A 222 8.23 -3.72 -23.67
CA TYR A 222 7.57 -5.01 -23.70
C TYR A 222 6.07 -4.90 -24.02
N LEU A 223 5.31 -4.10 -23.28
CA LEU A 223 3.86 -4.01 -23.42
C LEU A 223 3.42 -3.39 -24.75
N ASN A 224 4.17 -2.42 -25.24
CA ASN A 224 3.82 -1.68 -26.46
C ASN A 224 4.55 -2.18 -27.70
N LYS A 225 5.32 -3.27 -27.59
CA LYS A 225 6.10 -3.87 -28.68
C LYS A 225 6.91 -2.80 -29.44
N MET A 226 7.62 -1.96 -28.68
CA MET A 226 8.46 -0.92 -29.25
C MET A 226 9.82 -1.49 -29.64
N GLU A 227 10.41 -1.01 -30.74
CA GLU A 227 11.78 -1.36 -31.10
C GLU A 227 12.76 -0.84 -30.04
N LEU A 228 13.71 -1.70 -29.66
CA LEU A 228 14.80 -1.37 -28.74
C LEU A 228 15.80 -0.44 -29.45
N PRO A 229 16.54 0.43 -28.69
CA PRO A 229 17.65 1.18 -29.25
C PRO A 229 18.78 0.25 -29.69
N ASP A 230 19.55 0.67 -30.67
CA ASP A 230 20.75 -0.04 -31.11
C ASP A 230 22.00 0.68 -30.60
N PRO A 231 22.86 0.05 -29.77
CA PRO A 231 22.72 -1.31 -29.24
C PRO A 231 21.74 -1.38 -28.05
N ALA A 232 20.94 -2.43 -27.98
CA ALA A 232 19.97 -2.66 -26.89
C ALA A 232 20.65 -2.73 -25.50
N LEU A 233 21.92 -3.12 -25.45
CA LEU A 233 22.72 -3.15 -24.22
C LEU A 233 22.83 -1.76 -23.55
N SER A 234 22.68 -0.67 -24.30
CA SER A 234 22.72 0.70 -23.77
C SER A 234 21.64 0.95 -22.71
N LEU A 235 20.52 0.20 -22.73
CA LEU A 235 19.47 0.26 -21.71
C LEU A 235 19.90 -0.27 -20.33
N LEU A 236 20.94 -1.08 -20.26
CA LEU A 236 21.42 -1.67 -19.02
C LEU A 236 22.59 -0.89 -18.39
N LEU A 237 23.24 -0.02 -19.15
CA LEU A 237 24.42 0.71 -18.70
C LEU A 237 24.03 1.89 -17.81
N PRO A 238 24.83 2.20 -16.75
CA PRO A 238 24.64 3.41 -15.96
C PRO A 238 24.76 4.67 -16.83
N GLU A 239 24.11 5.75 -16.40
CA GLU A 239 24.13 7.03 -17.11
C GLU A 239 25.55 7.52 -17.45
N GLY A 240 25.88 7.53 -18.72
CA GLY A 240 27.18 7.96 -19.25
C GLY A 240 27.28 7.89 -20.77
N GLY A 241 26.36 7.24 -21.44
CA GLY A 241 26.39 7.11 -22.88
C GLY A 241 25.02 6.81 -23.49
N SER A 242 24.46 7.79 -24.15
CA SER A 242 23.22 7.80 -24.94
C SER A 242 21.93 8.10 -24.15
N ALA A 243 21.17 9.04 -24.67
CA ALA A 243 19.90 9.50 -24.11
C ALA A 243 18.94 8.31 -23.90
N LYS A 244 18.59 8.02 -22.64
CA LYS A 244 17.47 7.11 -22.34
C LYS A 244 16.24 7.65 -23.10
N PRO A 245 15.48 6.82 -23.85
CA PRO A 245 14.23 7.26 -24.42
C PRO A 245 13.35 7.79 -23.27
N THR A 246 13.09 9.07 -23.29
CA THR A 246 12.20 9.71 -22.31
C THR A 246 10.76 9.26 -22.56
N SER A 247 9.88 9.43 -21.59
CA SER A 247 8.41 9.26 -21.76
C SER A 247 7.84 9.99 -22.98
N LEU A 248 8.60 10.92 -23.55
CA LEU A 248 8.36 11.65 -24.81
C LEU A 248 8.15 10.75 -26.03
N ALA A 249 8.80 9.59 -26.10
CA ALA A 249 8.78 8.72 -27.28
C ALA A 249 7.61 7.71 -27.30
N LEU A 250 6.78 7.66 -26.25
CA LEU A 250 5.65 6.74 -26.21
C LEU A 250 4.55 7.18 -27.19
N PRO A 251 4.00 6.30 -28.04
CA PRO A 251 2.85 6.62 -28.88
C PRO A 251 1.60 6.84 -28.00
N ASP A 252 0.62 7.59 -28.49
CA ASP A 252 -0.63 7.85 -27.74
C ASP A 252 -1.42 6.59 -27.43
N THR A 253 -1.24 5.52 -28.22
CA THR A 253 -1.82 4.20 -27.96
C THR A 253 -1.12 3.41 -26.86
N ALA A 254 0.05 3.88 -26.37
CA ALA A 254 0.82 3.18 -25.35
C ALA A 254 0.05 3.07 -24.03
N THR A 255 -0.03 1.87 -23.50
CA THR A 255 -0.70 1.59 -22.21
C THR A 255 0.12 2.12 -21.05
N ILE A 256 -0.38 3.14 -20.37
CA ILE A 256 0.21 3.70 -19.14
C ILE A 256 -0.24 2.90 -17.91
N CYS A 257 -1.52 2.56 -17.83
CA CYS A 257 -2.08 1.82 -16.70
C CYS A 257 -2.75 0.53 -17.17
N SER A 258 -2.10 -0.62 -16.96
CA SER A 258 -2.64 -1.94 -17.34
C SER A 258 -3.87 -2.34 -16.53
N CYS A 259 -3.96 -1.95 -15.24
CA CYS A 259 -5.12 -2.27 -14.39
C CYS A 259 -6.42 -1.65 -14.91
N HIS A 260 -6.35 -0.44 -15.44
CA HIS A 260 -7.51 0.32 -15.92
C HIS A 260 -7.50 0.54 -17.44
N ASN A 261 -6.54 -0.06 -18.15
CA ASN A 261 -6.38 0.05 -19.59
C ASN A 261 -6.38 1.50 -20.09
N VAL A 262 -5.63 2.37 -19.37
CA VAL A 262 -5.51 3.80 -19.70
C VAL A 262 -4.28 4.00 -20.56
N THR A 263 -4.47 4.62 -21.72
CA THR A 263 -3.39 4.93 -22.67
C THR A 263 -2.75 6.29 -22.39
N LYS A 264 -1.61 6.58 -23.02
CA LYS A 264 -1.01 7.92 -23.01
C LYS A 264 -2.00 8.95 -23.58
N GLY A 265 -2.69 8.62 -24.67
CA GLY A 265 -3.69 9.50 -25.29
C GLY A 265 -4.82 9.86 -24.31
N ASP A 266 -5.31 8.92 -23.50
CA ASP A 266 -6.33 9.20 -22.49
C ASP A 266 -5.80 10.17 -21.41
N VAL A 267 -4.55 10.01 -20.98
CA VAL A 267 -3.91 10.91 -20.01
C VAL A 267 -3.74 12.31 -20.62
N VAL A 268 -3.23 12.40 -21.84
CA VAL A 268 -3.06 13.66 -22.57
C VAL A 268 -4.40 14.38 -22.79
N ALA A 269 -5.44 13.62 -23.19
CA ALA A 269 -6.79 14.16 -23.34
C ALA A 269 -7.35 14.69 -22.01
N ALA A 270 -7.14 13.98 -20.91
CA ALA A 270 -7.55 14.43 -19.59
C ALA A 270 -6.84 15.73 -19.18
N VAL A 271 -5.52 15.85 -19.42
CA VAL A 271 -4.77 17.07 -19.13
C VAL A 271 -5.29 18.24 -19.99
N LYS A 272 -5.48 18.04 -21.29
CA LYS A 272 -6.05 19.04 -22.20
C LYS A 272 -7.47 19.47 -21.84
N ALA A 273 -8.24 18.59 -21.19
CA ALA A 273 -9.58 18.89 -20.68
C ALA A 273 -9.57 19.66 -19.34
N GLY A 274 -8.40 20.10 -18.85
CA GLY A 274 -8.29 20.94 -17.64
C GLY A 274 -7.90 20.17 -16.36
N ASN A 275 -7.57 18.89 -16.45
CA ASN A 275 -7.10 18.10 -15.28
C ASN A 275 -5.57 18.25 -15.16
N HIS A 276 -5.11 19.32 -14.54
CA HIS A 276 -3.70 19.70 -14.52
C HIS A 276 -2.88 19.08 -13.40
N THR A 277 -3.48 18.31 -12.52
CA THR A 277 -2.76 17.58 -11.47
C THR A 277 -2.85 16.07 -11.67
N VAL A 278 -1.83 15.35 -11.18
CA VAL A 278 -1.86 13.87 -11.18
C VAL A 278 -3.09 13.34 -10.43
N ALA A 279 -3.56 14.04 -9.39
CA ALA A 279 -4.75 13.66 -8.63
C ALA A 279 -6.02 13.76 -9.48
N ASP A 280 -6.17 14.84 -10.24
CA ASP A 280 -7.33 15.06 -11.13
C ASP A 280 -7.34 14.00 -12.24
N VAL A 281 -6.18 13.77 -12.88
CA VAL A 281 -6.04 12.74 -13.92
C VAL A 281 -6.34 11.34 -13.37
N LYS A 282 -5.90 11.01 -12.15
CA LYS A 282 -6.29 9.76 -11.47
C LYS A 282 -7.79 9.68 -11.22
N SER A 283 -8.41 10.78 -10.85
CA SER A 283 -9.86 10.84 -10.58
C SER A 283 -10.68 10.53 -11.83
N CYS A 284 -10.34 11.12 -12.97
CA CYS A 284 -11.11 10.97 -14.21
C CYS A 284 -10.76 9.69 -14.99
N THR A 285 -9.46 9.30 -15.08
CA THR A 285 -9.02 8.14 -15.86
C THR A 285 -8.95 6.84 -15.06
N LYS A 286 -8.91 6.92 -13.73
CA LYS A 286 -8.60 5.82 -12.79
C LYS A 286 -7.17 5.29 -12.89
N ALA A 287 -6.30 5.85 -13.73
CA ALA A 287 -4.89 5.46 -13.79
C ALA A 287 -4.22 5.58 -12.41
N GLY A 288 -3.44 4.59 -12.01
CA GLY A 288 -2.70 4.60 -10.74
C GLY A 288 -3.56 4.43 -9.47
N THR A 289 -4.86 4.13 -9.59
CA THR A 289 -5.75 3.89 -8.44
C THR A 289 -5.86 2.41 -8.05
N GLY A 290 -5.41 1.49 -8.90
CA GLY A 290 -5.35 0.05 -8.64
C GLY A 290 -4.05 -0.33 -7.93
N CYS A 291 -3.13 -1.02 -8.62
CA CYS A 291 -1.85 -1.46 -8.04
C CYS A 291 -0.84 -0.34 -7.76
N GLY A 292 -1.03 0.86 -8.35
CA GLY A 292 -0.16 2.02 -8.18
C GLY A 292 1.16 1.98 -8.97
N GLY A 293 1.48 0.90 -9.67
CA GLY A 293 2.75 0.71 -10.38
C GLY A 293 3.04 1.76 -11.46
N CYS A 294 1.99 2.27 -12.11
CA CYS A 294 2.13 3.30 -13.15
C CYS A 294 2.26 4.74 -12.64
N SER A 295 2.26 4.99 -11.33
CA SER A 295 2.17 6.35 -10.77
C SER A 295 3.30 7.28 -11.22
N ASN A 296 4.53 6.77 -11.34
CA ASN A 296 5.68 7.55 -11.78
C ASN A 296 5.57 7.92 -13.28
N LEU A 297 5.22 6.94 -14.11
CA LEU A 297 5.05 7.17 -15.55
C LEU A 297 3.88 8.10 -15.83
N LEU A 298 2.75 7.91 -15.11
CA LEU A 298 1.60 8.81 -15.19
C LEU A 298 2.01 10.26 -14.90
N LYS A 299 2.78 10.47 -13.82
CA LYS A 299 3.28 11.80 -13.48
C LYS A 299 4.14 12.39 -14.59
N GLN A 300 5.06 11.62 -15.17
CA GLN A 300 5.92 12.08 -16.26
C GLN A 300 5.10 12.52 -17.49
N VAL A 301 4.08 11.75 -17.87
CA VAL A 301 3.20 12.10 -19.00
C VAL A 301 2.40 13.38 -18.71
N VAL A 302 1.88 13.54 -17.49
CA VAL A 302 1.17 14.75 -17.07
C VAL A 302 2.09 15.97 -17.12
N ASP A 303 3.26 15.88 -16.47
CA ASP A 303 4.23 16.98 -16.40
C ASP A 303 4.69 17.40 -17.81
N GLN A 304 4.96 16.44 -18.68
CA GLN A 304 5.34 16.68 -20.05
C GLN A 304 4.22 17.36 -20.85
N THR A 305 2.99 16.85 -20.74
CA THR A 305 1.85 17.44 -21.46
C THR A 305 1.60 18.88 -21.03
N LEU A 306 1.75 19.19 -19.73
CA LEU A 306 1.67 20.55 -19.22
C LEU A 306 2.76 21.45 -19.83
N THR A 307 3.99 20.95 -19.91
CA THR A 307 5.10 21.67 -20.55
C THR A 307 4.83 21.95 -22.03
N GLU A 308 4.31 20.96 -22.77
CA GLU A 308 3.92 21.13 -24.18
C GLU A 308 2.78 22.14 -24.37
N LEU A 309 1.91 22.30 -23.37
CA LEU A 309 0.86 23.33 -23.35
C LEU A 309 1.36 24.72 -22.89
N GLY A 310 2.67 24.87 -22.64
CA GLY A 310 3.26 26.11 -22.12
C GLY A 310 2.94 26.39 -20.65
N MET A 311 2.50 25.37 -19.90
CA MET A 311 2.19 25.46 -18.49
C MET A 311 3.37 24.90 -17.67
N GLU A 312 3.80 25.60 -16.63
CA GLU A 312 4.80 25.07 -15.71
C GLU A 312 4.19 23.96 -14.86
N ALA A 313 4.83 22.78 -14.87
CA ALA A 313 4.52 21.72 -13.94
C ALA A 313 4.98 22.14 -12.53
N ASN A 314 4.08 22.64 -11.72
CA ASN A 314 4.40 23.10 -10.37
C ASN A 314 4.58 21.91 -9.43
N ASN A 315 5.83 21.50 -9.23
CA ASN A 315 6.23 20.45 -8.30
C ASN A 315 6.69 21.01 -6.94
N HIS A 316 6.48 22.29 -6.69
CA HIS A 316 6.84 22.91 -5.42
C HIS A 316 6.02 22.33 -4.28
N VAL A 317 6.64 22.29 -3.10
CA VAL A 317 5.98 21.80 -1.88
C VAL A 317 4.75 22.61 -1.54
N CYS A 318 4.88 23.93 -1.61
CA CYS A 318 3.82 24.90 -1.38
C CYS A 318 4.30 26.30 -1.82
N GLU A 319 3.45 27.30 -1.67
CA GLU A 319 3.78 28.70 -1.95
C GLU A 319 4.97 29.25 -1.14
N HIS A 320 5.28 28.66 0.03
CA HIS A 320 6.39 29.11 0.88
C HIS A 320 7.75 28.56 0.44
N PHE A 321 7.79 27.48 -0.34
CA PHE A 321 9.02 26.83 -0.78
C PHE A 321 8.93 26.46 -2.26
N ALA A 322 9.67 27.19 -3.09
CA ALA A 322 9.81 26.93 -4.53
C ALA A 322 10.77 25.76 -4.81
N PHE A 323 10.60 24.67 -4.06
CA PHE A 323 11.41 23.46 -4.11
C PHE A 323 10.53 22.22 -4.01
N THR A 324 10.96 21.13 -4.62
CA THR A 324 10.42 19.79 -4.36
C THR A 324 10.89 19.29 -2.99
N ARG A 325 10.24 18.25 -2.46
CA ARG A 325 10.69 17.60 -1.22
C ARG A 325 12.13 17.09 -1.31
N GLN A 326 12.53 16.58 -2.47
CA GLN A 326 13.87 16.02 -2.69
C GLN A 326 14.95 17.11 -2.71
N GLU A 327 14.68 18.21 -3.37
CA GLU A 327 15.55 19.38 -3.37
C GLU A 327 15.69 19.96 -1.97
N LEU A 328 14.60 20.14 -1.23
CA LEU A 328 14.65 20.58 0.18
C LEU A 328 15.43 19.61 1.06
N PHE A 329 15.27 18.30 0.87
CA PHE A 329 16.08 17.30 1.59
C PHE A 329 17.57 17.53 1.35
N HIS A 330 17.94 17.77 0.09
CA HIS A 330 19.33 18.04 -0.27
C HIS A 330 19.86 19.35 0.33
N GLN A 331 19.08 20.43 0.24
CA GLN A 331 19.43 21.75 0.79
C GLN A 331 19.59 21.70 2.32
N ILE A 332 18.68 21.03 3.02
CA ILE A 332 18.73 20.86 4.48
C ILE A 332 19.97 20.06 4.88
N ARG A 333 20.28 18.98 4.16
CA ARG A 333 21.45 18.15 4.43
C ARG A 333 22.77 18.90 4.21
N VAL A 334 22.92 19.55 3.05
CA VAL A 334 24.15 20.28 2.70
C VAL A 334 24.34 21.53 3.57
N GLY A 335 23.23 22.21 3.87
CA GLY A 335 23.28 23.41 4.74
C GLY A 335 23.33 23.11 6.23
N GLU A 336 23.31 21.84 6.64
CA GLU A 336 23.24 21.38 8.04
C GLU A 336 22.14 22.08 8.87
N LEU A 337 20.98 22.36 8.21
CA LEU A 337 19.92 23.13 8.84
C LEU A 337 19.15 22.27 9.83
N LYS A 338 19.03 22.73 11.07
CA LYS A 338 18.48 21.98 12.20
C LYS A 338 17.21 22.57 12.80
N SER A 339 16.68 23.67 12.24
CA SER A 339 15.39 24.20 12.63
C SER A 339 14.55 24.63 11.44
N PHE A 340 13.22 24.64 11.63
CA PHE A 340 12.30 25.10 10.58
C PHE A 340 12.58 26.55 10.19
N GLU A 341 12.89 27.41 11.16
CA GLU A 341 13.20 28.81 10.96
C GLU A 341 14.45 29.01 10.11
N GLN A 342 15.49 28.19 10.33
CA GLN A 342 16.70 28.20 9.48
C GLN A 342 16.39 27.82 8.04
N VAL A 343 15.56 26.80 7.83
CA VAL A 343 15.17 26.38 6.49
C VAL A 343 14.30 27.44 5.83
N LEU A 344 13.35 28.01 6.56
CA LEU A 344 12.45 29.04 6.05
C LEU A 344 13.23 30.33 5.68
N SER A 345 14.12 30.78 6.55
CA SER A 345 14.90 32.01 6.29
C SER A 345 15.87 31.89 5.15
N LYS A 346 16.40 30.67 4.89
CA LYS A 346 17.42 30.45 3.87
C LYS A 346 16.83 30.06 2.51
N HIS A 347 15.74 29.33 2.52
CA HIS A 347 15.18 28.69 1.32
C HIS A 347 13.69 28.92 1.11
N GLY A 348 13.02 29.61 2.02
CA GLY A 348 11.58 29.83 1.97
C GLY A 348 11.18 31.28 2.04
N GLN A 349 9.88 31.51 2.09
CA GLN A 349 9.28 32.84 2.28
C GLN A 349 8.06 32.77 3.19
N GLY A 350 7.65 33.91 3.74
CA GLY A 350 6.50 34.02 4.62
C GLY A 350 6.71 33.35 5.97
N ARG A 351 5.67 32.67 6.49
CA ARG A 351 5.67 32.06 7.83
C ARG A 351 5.59 30.53 7.82
N GLY A 352 5.55 29.92 6.63
CA GLY A 352 5.28 28.51 6.45
C GLY A 352 3.81 28.13 6.69
N CYS A 353 3.42 26.94 6.29
CA CYS A 353 2.06 26.39 6.38
C CYS A 353 2.03 24.94 6.87
N ASP A 354 0.82 24.41 7.02
CA ASP A 354 0.59 23.04 7.49
C ASP A 354 1.00 21.94 6.49
N VAL A 355 1.49 22.31 5.32
CA VAL A 355 2.12 21.40 4.34
C VAL A 355 3.63 21.34 4.55
N CYS A 356 4.31 22.51 4.54
CA CYS A 356 5.77 22.54 4.63
C CYS A 356 6.32 22.20 6.03
N LYS A 357 5.64 22.61 7.12
CA LYS A 357 6.11 22.32 8.47
C LYS A 357 6.29 20.82 8.77
N PRO A 358 5.25 19.96 8.62
CA PRO A 358 5.40 18.53 8.89
C PRO A 358 6.31 17.85 7.87
N MET A 359 6.37 18.33 6.63
CA MET A 359 7.26 17.78 5.63
C MET A 359 8.73 18.08 5.95
N ILE A 360 9.08 19.32 6.33
CA ILE A 360 10.43 19.67 6.77
C ILE A 360 10.77 18.93 8.06
N GLY A 361 9.82 18.80 8.99
CA GLY A 361 9.96 17.96 10.18
C GLY A 361 10.29 16.50 9.84
N SER A 362 9.64 15.92 8.81
CA SER A 362 9.94 14.58 8.31
C SER A 362 11.34 14.47 7.70
N ILE A 363 11.79 15.50 6.98
CA ILE A 363 13.15 15.56 6.43
C ILE A 363 14.18 15.63 7.56
N MET A 364 13.96 16.50 8.52
CA MET A 364 14.85 16.64 9.69
C MET A 364 14.90 15.35 10.53
N ALA A 365 13.77 14.67 10.72
CA ALA A 365 13.72 13.39 11.43
C ALA A 365 14.53 12.30 10.71
N SER A 366 14.64 12.37 9.37
CA SER A 366 15.45 11.44 8.59
C SER A 366 16.96 11.76 8.65
N LEU A 367 17.31 13.03 8.81
CA LEU A 367 18.71 13.51 8.80
C LEU A 367 19.29 13.65 10.22
N TRP A 368 18.47 14.14 11.16
CA TRP A 368 18.87 14.56 12.50
C TRP A 368 17.95 13.95 13.56
N ASN A 369 17.80 12.62 13.55
CA ASN A 369 16.77 11.92 14.33
C ASN A 369 16.75 12.32 15.81
N ASP A 370 17.89 12.30 16.49
CA ASP A 370 17.98 12.63 17.91
C ASP A 370 17.55 14.09 18.20
N HIS A 371 17.96 15.01 17.33
CA HIS A 371 17.62 16.43 17.44
C HIS A 371 16.12 16.68 17.24
N ILE A 372 15.49 16.07 16.23
CA ILE A 372 14.07 16.32 15.92
C ILE A 372 13.13 15.70 16.96
N LEU A 373 13.56 14.68 17.68
CA LEU A 373 12.78 14.05 18.75
C LEU A 373 12.76 14.86 20.04
N GLU A 374 13.56 15.92 20.16
CA GLU A 374 13.47 16.82 21.30
C GLU A 374 12.07 17.44 21.41
N LYS A 375 11.56 17.56 22.63
CA LYS A 375 10.19 18.04 22.91
C LYS A 375 9.86 19.39 22.25
N LYS A 376 10.83 20.30 22.15
CA LYS A 376 10.66 21.63 21.54
C LYS A 376 10.36 21.56 20.03
N HIS A 377 10.71 20.45 19.36
CA HIS A 377 10.49 20.23 17.92
C HIS A 377 9.22 19.41 17.63
N GLN A 378 8.44 19.04 18.64
CA GLN A 378 7.21 18.25 18.47
C GLN A 378 6.23 18.83 17.43
N PRO A 379 6.00 20.16 17.34
CA PRO A 379 5.10 20.75 16.35
C PRO A 379 5.50 20.51 14.90
N LEU A 380 6.77 20.22 14.62
CA LEU A 380 7.25 19.93 13.26
C LEU A 380 6.91 18.51 12.79
N GLN A 381 6.54 17.61 13.70
CA GLN A 381 6.26 16.22 13.37
C GLN A 381 4.83 15.98 12.87
N ASP A 382 3.86 16.72 13.41
CA ASP A 382 2.46 16.65 13.02
C ASP A 382 1.73 17.95 13.42
N THR A 383 1.34 18.76 12.45
CA THR A 383 0.63 20.03 12.69
C THR A 383 -0.75 19.83 13.29
N ASN A 384 -1.40 18.70 13.01
CA ASN A 384 -2.71 18.37 13.59
C ASN A 384 -2.60 18.22 15.13
N ASP A 385 -1.50 17.65 15.62
CA ASP A 385 -1.26 17.55 17.07
C ASP A 385 -1.02 18.92 17.69
N ALA A 386 -0.27 19.79 17.02
CA ALA A 386 0.02 21.13 17.52
C ALA A 386 -1.23 22.01 17.64
N PHE A 387 -2.15 21.87 16.70
CA PHE A 387 -3.41 22.64 16.68
C PHE A 387 -4.57 21.94 17.41
N LEU A 388 -4.38 20.71 17.90
CA LEU A 388 -5.44 19.88 18.48
C LEU A 388 -6.67 19.80 17.58
N GLY A 389 -6.43 19.73 16.27
CA GLY A 389 -7.47 19.69 15.24
C GLY A 389 -6.95 19.00 13.97
N ASN A 390 -7.86 18.37 13.21
CA ASN A 390 -7.47 17.78 11.92
C ASN A 390 -7.71 18.77 10.79
N LEU A 391 -6.68 19.08 10.03
CA LEU A 391 -6.76 19.95 8.86
C LEU A 391 -7.69 19.34 7.79
N GLN A 392 -8.63 20.15 7.31
CA GLN A 392 -9.60 19.80 6.28
C GLN A 392 -9.14 20.30 4.89
N LYS A 393 -9.81 19.84 3.84
CA LYS A 393 -9.47 20.19 2.45
C LYS A 393 -9.58 21.71 2.15
N ASP A 394 -10.48 22.38 2.84
CA ASP A 394 -10.75 23.81 2.69
C ASP A 394 -9.87 24.70 3.57
N GLY A 395 -8.89 24.12 4.26
CA GLY A 395 -8.01 24.84 5.18
C GLY A 395 -8.58 25.09 6.58
N THR A 396 -9.82 24.64 6.85
CA THR A 396 -10.40 24.67 8.18
C THR A 396 -9.96 23.47 9.01
N TYR A 397 -10.37 23.40 10.26
CA TYR A 397 -10.03 22.32 11.19
C TYR A 397 -11.28 21.60 11.70
N SER A 398 -11.18 20.29 11.92
CA SER A 398 -12.14 19.57 12.74
C SER A 398 -11.66 19.45 14.18
N ILE A 399 -12.57 19.68 15.11
CA ILE A 399 -12.35 19.55 16.54
C ILE A 399 -13.04 18.27 17.01
N VAL A 400 -12.32 17.44 17.76
CA VAL A 400 -12.80 16.12 18.18
C VAL A 400 -12.66 15.99 19.70
N PRO A 401 -13.66 16.44 20.46
CA PRO A 401 -13.69 16.23 21.90
C PRO A 401 -13.75 14.75 22.26
N ARG A 402 -13.07 14.37 23.34
CA ARG A 402 -13.07 12.97 23.78
C ARG A 402 -14.42 12.56 24.32
N ILE A 403 -14.93 11.46 23.82
CA ILE A 403 -16.15 10.79 24.27
C ILE A 403 -15.78 9.33 24.49
N ALA A 404 -15.24 9.01 25.67
CA ALA A 404 -14.71 7.70 25.95
C ALA A 404 -15.76 6.59 25.82
N GLY A 405 -15.44 5.53 25.08
CA GLY A 405 -16.38 4.44 24.82
C GLY A 405 -17.66 4.83 24.09
N GLY A 406 -17.77 6.07 23.58
CA GLY A 406 -19.00 6.61 23.01
C GLY A 406 -20.05 7.07 24.05
N GLU A 407 -19.71 7.08 25.35
CA GLU A 407 -20.59 7.48 26.43
C GLU A 407 -20.51 8.98 26.66
N ILE A 408 -21.65 9.68 26.60
CA ILE A 408 -21.74 11.13 26.82
C ILE A 408 -22.92 11.48 27.72
N THR A 409 -22.73 12.41 28.63
CA THR A 409 -23.82 12.93 29.46
C THR A 409 -24.69 13.94 28.69
N PRO A 410 -26.00 14.09 29.02
CA PRO A 410 -26.86 15.09 28.40
C PRO A 410 -26.28 16.51 28.47
N ASP A 411 -25.68 16.90 29.59
CA ASP A 411 -25.11 18.24 29.77
C ASP A 411 -23.92 18.46 28.80
N LYS A 412 -23.03 17.49 28.66
CA LYS A 412 -21.92 17.55 27.69
C LYS A 412 -22.43 17.60 26.25
N LEU A 413 -23.51 16.88 25.93
CA LEU A 413 -24.12 16.92 24.59
C LEU A 413 -24.69 18.32 24.30
N ILE A 414 -25.32 18.97 25.27
CA ILE A 414 -25.82 20.35 25.16
C ILE A 414 -24.65 21.31 24.89
N VAL A 415 -23.55 21.19 25.61
CA VAL A 415 -22.35 22.04 25.40
C VAL A 415 -21.82 21.91 23.99
N LEU A 416 -21.71 20.68 23.45
CA LEU A 416 -21.27 20.47 22.05
C LEU A 416 -22.18 21.19 21.07
N GLY A 417 -23.50 21.09 21.24
CA GLY A 417 -24.48 21.79 20.42
C GLY A 417 -24.35 23.31 20.51
N GLN A 418 -24.15 23.86 21.71
CA GLN A 418 -23.96 25.29 21.92
C GLN A 418 -22.68 25.81 21.28
N VAL A 419 -21.57 25.12 21.47
CA VAL A 419 -20.27 25.46 20.84
C VAL A 419 -20.39 25.41 19.32
N ALA A 420 -20.98 24.35 18.77
CA ALA A 420 -21.18 24.21 17.33
C ALA A 420 -22.02 25.37 16.76
N LYS A 421 -23.12 25.73 17.43
CA LYS A 421 -23.98 26.86 17.05
C LYS A 421 -23.26 28.19 17.13
N LYS A 422 -22.52 28.43 18.21
CA LYS A 422 -21.78 29.69 18.47
C LYS A 422 -20.73 29.97 17.41
N TYR A 423 -19.99 28.95 16.98
CA TYR A 423 -18.89 29.09 16.02
C TYR A 423 -19.30 28.67 14.58
N ASN A 424 -20.58 28.40 14.34
CA ASN A 424 -21.12 27.96 13.06
C ASN A 424 -20.40 26.72 12.49
N LEU A 425 -20.21 25.69 13.33
CA LEU A 425 -19.52 24.47 12.98
C LEU A 425 -20.51 23.40 12.50
N TYR A 426 -20.12 22.66 11.44
CA TYR A 426 -20.86 21.46 11.03
C TYR A 426 -20.60 20.32 12.01
N THR A 427 -21.65 19.66 12.47
CA THR A 427 -21.59 18.57 13.44
C THR A 427 -21.89 17.23 12.80
N LYS A 428 -21.08 16.22 13.12
CA LYS A 428 -21.32 14.86 12.64
C LYS A 428 -20.96 13.82 13.70
N ILE A 429 -21.86 12.86 13.92
CA ILE A 429 -21.53 11.61 14.62
C ILE A 429 -20.77 10.72 13.64
N THR A 430 -19.53 10.37 13.99
CA THR A 430 -18.65 9.59 13.13
C THR A 430 -18.63 8.11 13.51
N GLY A 431 -18.10 7.25 12.63
CA GLY A 431 -18.06 5.81 12.87
C GLY A 431 -17.22 5.37 14.09
N GLY A 432 -16.46 6.28 14.69
CA GLY A 432 -15.75 6.07 15.96
C GLY A 432 -16.59 6.46 17.19
N GLN A 433 -17.90 6.65 17.05
CA GLN A 433 -18.81 7.07 18.13
C GLN A 433 -18.40 8.41 18.79
N ARG A 434 -17.95 9.34 17.97
CA ARG A 434 -17.55 10.69 18.37
C ARG A 434 -18.47 11.69 17.71
N VAL A 435 -18.61 12.84 18.35
CA VAL A 435 -19.21 14.02 17.74
C VAL A 435 -18.07 14.93 17.28
N ASP A 436 -17.81 14.95 15.98
CA ASP A 436 -16.77 15.76 15.37
C ASP A 436 -17.38 17.10 14.91
N LEU A 437 -16.72 18.22 15.21
CA LEU A 437 -17.11 19.58 14.85
C LEU A 437 -16.18 20.05 13.72
N PHE A 438 -16.73 20.43 12.57
CA PHE A 438 -15.98 20.78 11.37
C PHE A 438 -16.15 22.25 11.01
N GLY A 439 -15.14 22.84 10.36
CA GLY A 439 -15.19 24.21 9.83
C GLY A 439 -14.57 25.27 10.75
N ALA A 440 -13.86 24.87 11.81
CA ALA A 440 -13.20 25.82 12.68
C ALA A 440 -11.98 26.46 11.99
N ARG A 441 -11.84 27.78 12.09
CA ARG A 441 -10.61 28.47 11.67
C ARG A 441 -9.54 28.33 12.73
N VAL A 442 -8.28 28.42 12.33
CA VAL A 442 -7.13 28.26 13.21
C VAL A 442 -7.15 29.23 14.41
N ASP A 443 -7.60 30.47 14.20
CA ASP A 443 -7.73 31.49 15.23
C ASP A 443 -8.82 31.17 16.27
N GLN A 444 -9.82 30.37 15.92
CA GLN A 444 -10.90 29.95 16.80
C GLN A 444 -10.53 28.75 17.68
N LEU A 445 -9.55 27.94 17.29
CA LEU A 445 -9.20 26.70 18.00
C LEU A 445 -8.91 26.90 19.49
N PRO A 446 -8.06 27.88 19.90
CA PRO A 446 -7.75 28.07 21.33
C PRO A 446 -8.99 28.42 22.18
N VAL A 447 -9.90 29.23 21.61
CA VAL A 447 -11.11 29.66 22.31
C VAL A 447 -12.11 28.53 22.42
N ILE A 448 -12.33 27.78 21.32
CA ILE A 448 -13.23 26.64 21.31
C ILE A 448 -12.73 25.56 22.27
N TRP A 449 -11.43 25.24 22.25
CA TRP A 449 -10.87 24.26 23.16
C TRP A 449 -10.97 24.70 24.62
N LYS A 450 -10.80 25.99 24.89
CA LYS A 450 -11.00 26.50 26.26
C LYS A 450 -12.42 26.23 26.75
N GLU A 451 -13.45 26.53 25.96
CA GLU A 451 -14.84 26.29 26.32
C GLU A 451 -15.15 24.80 26.52
N LEU A 452 -14.60 23.95 25.67
CA LEU A 452 -14.79 22.49 25.77
C LEU A 452 -14.08 21.92 27.01
N VAL A 453 -12.86 22.36 27.31
CA VAL A 453 -12.09 21.92 28.48
C VAL A 453 -12.74 22.42 29.78
N ASP A 454 -13.20 23.66 29.82
CA ASP A 454 -13.93 24.22 30.95
C ASP A 454 -15.23 23.44 31.26
N ALA A 455 -15.85 22.83 30.21
CA ALA A 455 -17.00 21.95 30.34
C ALA A 455 -16.62 20.46 30.61
N GLY A 456 -15.33 20.19 30.89
CA GLY A 456 -14.85 18.86 31.25
C GLY A 456 -14.60 17.90 30.09
N PHE A 457 -14.45 18.40 28.87
CA PHE A 457 -13.95 17.58 27.75
C PHE A 457 -12.43 17.49 27.78
N GLU A 458 -11.92 16.39 27.26
CA GLU A 458 -10.51 16.20 26.97
C GLU A 458 -10.25 16.24 25.46
N THR A 459 -9.02 16.56 25.10
CA THR A 459 -8.53 16.57 23.72
C THR A 459 -7.39 15.57 23.48
N GLY A 460 -6.81 15.55 22.30
CA GLY A 460 -5.53 14.88 21.99
C GLY A 460 -5.61 13.41 21.60
N HIS A 461 -6.78 12.86 21.27
CA HIS A 461 -6.92 11.43 20.97
C HIS A 461 -7.31 11.09 19.53
N ALA A 462 -7.64 12.07 18.72
CA ALA A 462 -8.10 11.83 17.34
C ALA A 462 -7.19 12.46 16.29
N TYR A 463 -5.99 12.86 16.67
CA TYR A 463 -5.04 13.60 15.86
C TYR A 463 -3.78 12.76 15.60
N GLY A 464 -3.20 12.91 14.43
CA GLY A 464 -1.93 12.29 14.08
C GLY A 464 -1.89 10.78 14.38
N LYS A 465 -0.86 10.37 15.07
CA LYS A 465 -0.56 8.97 15.43
C LYS A 465 -1.03 8.56 16.82
N SER A 466 -1.89 9.35 17.46
CA SER A 466 -2.44 9.01 18.77
C SER A 466 -3.41 7.83 18.68
N LEU A 467 -3.57 7.13 19.81
CA LEU A 467 -4.57 6.09 19.97
C LEU A 467 -5.97 6.67 19.78
N ARG A 468 -6.79 6.03 18.94
CA ARG A 468 -8.15 6.47 18.64
C ARG A 468 -9.12 6.04 19.74
N THR A 469 -10.35 6.60 19.69
CA THR A 469 -11.48 6.21 20.55
C THR A 469 -11.69 4.70 20.53
N VAL A 470 -11.98 4.12 21.67
CA VAL A 470 -12.41 2.71 21.79
C VAL A 470 -13.92 2.64 21.54
N LYS A 471 -14.34 2.10 20.40
CA LYS A 471 -15.74 1.91 20.06
C LYS A 471 -16.37 0.85 20.96
N SER A 472 -17.61 1.04 21.40
CA SER A 472 -18.35 0.05 22.18
C SER A 472 -19.76 -0.22 21.62
N CYS A 473 -20.36 -1.32 22.01
CA CYS A 473 -21.82 -1.46 22.00
C CYS A 473 -22.39 -1.12 23.39
N VAL A 474 -23.71 -1.12 23.52
CA VAL A 474 -24.40 -0.68 24.76
C VAL A 474 -24.24 -1.62 25.96
N GLY A 475 -23.65 -2.82 25.76
CA GLY A 475 -23.33 -3.77 26.83
C GLY A 475 -24.53 -4.45 27.49
N SER A 476 -24.23 -5.19 28.57
CA SER A 476 -25.23 -5.99 29.31
C SER A 476 -26.27 -5.15 30.03
N THR A 477 -25.97 -3.89 30.34
CA THR A 477 -26.90 -2.99 31.05
C THR A 477 -28.14 -2.68 30.22
N TRP A 478 -27.99 -2.50 28.91
CA TRP A 478 -29.08 -2.04 28.03
C TRP A 478 -29.48 -3.06 26.97
N CYS A 479 -28.66 -4.07 26.72
CA CYS A 479 -28.90 -5.07 25.69
C CYS A 479 -29.22 -6.43 26.28
N ARG A 480 -30.39 -6.99 25.97
CA ARG A 480 -30.78 -8.33 26.43
C ARG A 480 -29.86 -9.47 26.00
N TYR A 481 -29.07 -9.25 24.97
CA TYR A 481 -28.06 -10.21 24.48
C TYR A 481 -26.66 -9.92 25.00
N GLY A 482 -26.46 -8.82 25.72
CA GLY A 482 -25.19 -8.44 26.27
C GLY A 482 -24.76 -9.42 27.36
N VAL A 483 -23.56 -9.99 27.22
CA VAL A 483 -22.99 -10.92 28.18
C VAL A 483 -22.21 -10.17 29.26
N LYS A 484 -21.53 -9.08 28.89
CA LYS A 484 -20.76 -8.24 29.80
C LYS A 484 -20.89 -6.75 29.46
N ASP A 485 -20.48 -5.91 30.40
CA ASP A 485 -20.45 -4.46 30.25
C ASP A 485 -19.33 -4.02 29.28
N SER A 486 -19.70 -3.84 28.01
CA SER A 486 -18.78 -3.40 26.97
C SER A 486 -18.51 -1.90 27.01
N ALA A 487 -19.44 -1.08 27.48
CA ALA A 487 -19.23 0.37 27.58
C ALA A 487 -18.19 0.67 28.67
N GLY A 488 -18.38 0.12 29.88
CA GLY A 488 -17.41 0.27 30.98
C GLY A 488 -16.02 -0.28 30.63
N MET A 489 -15.94 -1.44 29.95
CA MET A 489 -14.66 -1.97 29.46
C MET A 489 -14.01 -1.04 28.43
N ALA A 490 -14.76 -0.51 27.48
CA ALA A 490 -14.23 0.42 26.47
C ALA A 490 -13.71 1.71 27.11
N VAL A 491 -14.46 2.30 28.05
CA VAL A 491 -14.02 3.47 28.83
C VAL A 491 -12.74 3.16 29.61
N THR A 492 -12.67 2.00 30.25
CA THR A 492 -11.47 1.57 30.98
C THR A 492 -10.25 1.44 30.08
N LEU A 493 -10.39 0.79 28.91
CA LEU A 493 -9.31 0.63 27.93
C LEU A 493 -8.88 1.99 27.36
N GLU A 494 -9.84 2.85 27.02
CA GLU A 494 -9.52 4.17 26.48
C GLU A 494 -8.78 5.03 27.50
N ASN A 495 -9.22 5.07 28.75
CA ASN A 495 -8.55 5.83 29.80
C ASN A 495 -7.15 5.29 30.15
N ARG A 496 -6.97 3.96 30.05
CA ARG A 496 -5.67 3.33 30.30
C ARG A 496 -4.64 3.65 29.21
N TYR A 497 -5.07 3.69 27.95
CA TYR A 497 -4.16 3.80 26.81
C TYR A 497 -4.20 5.17 26.11
N LYS A 498 -5.06 6.11 26.54
CA LYS A 498 -5.09 7.46 25.99
C LYS A 498 -3.72 8.15 26.08
N GLY A 499 -3.37 8.90 25.05
CA GLY A 499 -2.09 9.61 24.97
C GLY A 499 -0.92 8.78 24.46
N ILE A 500 -1.07 7.46 24.28
CA ILE A 500 -0.03 6.64 23.66
C ILE A 500 0.02 6.94 22.17
N ARG A 501 1.23 7.20 21.68
CA ARG A 501 1.51 7.35 20.24
C ARG A 501 2.01 6.04 19.67
N ALA A 502 1.53 5.72 18.48
CA ALA A 502 1.89 4.52 17.72
C ALA A 502 2.54 4.91 16.39
N PRO A 503 3.26 4.02 15.71
CA PRO A 503 3.79 4.27 14.37
C PRO A 503 2.72 4.66 13.35
N HIS A 504 1.50 4.16 13.53
CA HIS A 504 0.29 4.49 12.77
C HIS A 504 -0.92 4.58 13.72
N LYS A 505 -2.01 5.21 13.28
CA LYS A 505 -3.25 5.27 14.07
C LYS A 505 -3.76 3.87 14.40
N ILE A 506 -4.11 3.62 15.65
CA ILE A 506 -4.66 2.35 16.12
C ILE A 506 -6.12 2.53 16.50
N LYS A 507 -6.96 1.62 16.07
CA LYS A 507 -8.41 1.59 16.37
C LYS A 507 -8.73 0.41 17.26
N PHE A 508 -9.54 0.65 18.30
CA PHE A 508 -10.04 -0.35 19.22
C PHE A 508 -11.55 -0.46 19.15
N ALA A 509 -12.08 -1.64 19.52
CA ALA A 509 -13.49 -1.78 19.81
C ALA A 509 -13.77 -2.91 20.82
N VAL A 510 -14.87 -2.77 21.55
CA VAL A 510 -15.33 -3.74 22.55
C VAL A 510 -16.79 -4.12 22.25
N SER A 511 -17.03 -5.40 21.99
CA SER A 511 -18.39 -5.95 21.80
C SER A 511 -18.82 -6.74 23.05
N GLY A 512 -20.00 -6.45 23.56
CA GLY A 512 -20.57 -7.08 24.77
C GLY A 512 -21.07 -8.52 24.58
N CYS A 513 -21.01 -9.06 23.37
CA CYS A 513 -21.31 -10.45 23.02
C CYS A 513 -20.82 -10.77 21.60
N THR A 514 -20.96 -12.04 21.20
CA THR A 514 -20.53 -12.55 19.88
C THR A 514 -21.33 -12.04 18.69
N ARG A 515 -22.38 -11.23 18.89
CA ARG A 515 -23.10 -10.53 17.80
C ARG A 515 -22.31 -9.37 17.19
N GLU A 516 -21.27 -8.92 17.88
CA GLU A 516 -20.26 -8.05 17.31
C GLU A 516 -20.75 -6.64 16.84
N CYS A 517 -21.73 -6.06 17.53
CA CYS A 517 -22.32 -4.76 17.15
C CYS A 517 -21.31 -3.60 17.14
N ALA A 518 -20.19 -3.71 17.87
CA ALA A 518 -19.10 -2.74 17.82
C ALA A 518 -18.05 -3.03 16.74
N GLU A 519 -18.20 -4.11 15.97
CA GLU A 519 -17.26 -4.54 14.90
C GLU A 519 -15.82 -4.73 15.43
N ALA A 520 -15.68 -5.37 16.60
CA ALA A 520 -14.41 -5.51 17.29
C ALA A 520 -13.39 -6.31 16.46
N GLN A 521 -13.81 -7.39 15.78
CA GLN A 521 -12.93 -8.20 14.92
C GLN A 521 -12.36 -7.41 13.72
N SER A 522 -13.00 -6.32 13.33
CA SER A 522 -12.53 -5.49 12.22
C SER A 522 -11.52 -4.41 12.61
N LYS A 523 -11.17 -4.31 13.89
CA LYS A 523 -10.26 -3.28 14.41
C LYS A 523 -8.85 -3.83 14.60
N ASP A 524 -7.89 -2.94 14.78
CA ASP A 524 -6.50 -3.34 15.08
C ASP A 524 -6.44 -4.14 16.39
N PHE A 525 -7.28 -3.76 17.38
CA PHE A 525 -7.53 -4.50 18.60
C PHE A 525 -9.03 -4.60 18.86
N GLY A 526 -9.53 -5.81 19.00
CA GLY A 526 -10.92 -6.09 19.28
C GLY A 526 -11.10 -6.94 20.54
N VAL A 527 -12.06 -6.57 21.39
CA VAL A 527 -12.39 -7.32 22.60
C VAL A 527 -13.85 -7.77 22.54
N ILE A 528 -14.11 -9.04 22.69
CA ILE A 528 -15.47 -9.62 22.64
C ILE A 528 -15.76 -10.37 23.92
N ALA A 529 -16.88 -10.02 24.54
CA ALA A 529 -17.35 -10.68 25.74
C ALA A 529 -17.82 -12.12 25.48
N THR A 530 -17.43 -13.00 26.37
CA THR A 530 -17.92 -14.37 26.48
C THR A 530 -18.35 -14.64 27.92
N GLU A 531 -19.08 -15.72 28.17
CA GLU A 531 -19.51 -16.12 29.52
C GLU A 531 -18.31 -16.25 30.49
N LYS A 532 -17.18 -16.78 30.02
CA LYS A 532 -16.00 -17.04 30.81
C LYS A 532 -15.02 -15.87 30.93
N GLY A 533 -15.21 -14.77 30.16
CA GLY A 533 -14.28 -13.64 30.18
C GLY A 533 -14.39 -12.78 28.94
N TRP A 534 -13.24 -12.37 28.43
CA TRP A 534 -13.09 -11.54 27.24
C TRP A 534 -12.11 -12.20 26.28
N ASN A 535 -12.48 -12.32 25.03
CA ASN A 535 -11.56 -12.72 23.98
C ASN A 535 -10.92 -11.49 23.34
N LEU A 536 -9.61 -11.52 23.16
CA LEU A 536 -8.84 -10.47 22.50
C LEU A 536 -8.54 -10.89 21.06
N TYR A 537 -8.88 -10.04 20.11
CA TYR A 537 -8.58 -10.19 18.69
C TYR A 537 -7.63 -9.08 18.25
N VAL A 538 -6.65 -9.41 17.44
CA VAL A 538 -5.66 -8.46 16.92
C VAL A 538 -5.53 -8.56 15.41
N CYS A 539 -4.97 -7.51 14.79
CA CYS A 539 -4.72 -7.46 13.34
C CYS A 539 -5.99 -7.53 12.47
N GLY A 540 -7.14 -7.11 12.99
CA GLY A 540 -8.37 -6.97 12.20
C GLY A 540 -8.26 -5.81 11.22
N ASN A 541 -8.82 -5.97 10.02
CA ASN A 541 -8.78 -4.95 8.97
C ASN A 541 -10.02 -5.06 8.06
N GLY A 542 -11.20 -4.79 8.61
CA GLY A 542 -12.44 -4.60 7.86
C GLY A 542 -12.91 -5.71 6.91
N GLY A 543 -12.17 -6.75 6.70
CA GLY A 543 -12.46 -7.87 5.81
C GLY A 543 -11.52 -9.06 6.00
N MET A 544 -10.48 -8.90 6.79
CA MET A 544 -9.54 -9.97 7.12
C MET A 544 -9.95 -10.62 8.44
N ARG A 545 -9.74 -11.95 8.56
CA ARG A 545 -9.92 -12.66 9.83
C ARG A 545 -8.89 -12.17 10.84
N PRO A 546 -9.29 -11.60 11.96
CA PRO A 546 -8.37 -11.24 13.03
C PRO A 546 -7.80 -12.50 13.67
N ARG A 547 -6.69 -12.36 14.34
CA ARG A 547 -6.14 -13.41 15.17
C ARG A 547 -6.76 -13.35 16.57
N HIS A 548 -7.02 -14.52 17.08
CA HIS A 548 -7.53 -14.72 18.44
C HIS A 548 -6.38 -14.88 19.42
#